data_9956e3c924f7bb7c69fcbd46eb73b462
#
_entry.id   9956e3c924f7bb7c69fcbd46eb73b462
#
_cell.length_a   1.000
_cell.length_b   1.000
_cell.length_c   1.000
_cell.angle_alpha   90.00
_cell.angle_beta   90.00
_cell.angle_gamma   90.00
#
_symmetry.space_group_name_H-M   'P 1'
#
loop_
_entity.id
_entity.type
_entity.pdbx_description
1 polymer ?
#
loop_
_entity_poly.entity_id
_entity_poly.type
_entity_poly.pdbx_seq_one_letter_code
_entity_poly.pdbx_strand_id
1 'polypeptide(L)' 'MVSKEYGMNFRDYIGSLRIEAATKYMKAHPTATQTEVAIESGFSSASAFNKKFRQVKGTSPRQWQIS' A
#
# COMPACT_ATOMS: atom_id res chain seq x y z
N MET A 1 4.43 17.52 -14.54
CA MET A 1 5.56 17.54 -14.97
C MET A 1 6.33 16.34 -14.79
N VAL A 2 6.84 16.15 -13.71
CA VAL A 2 7.66 15.01 -13.45
C VAL A 2 6.96 13.71 -13.68
N SER A 3 5.76 13.57 -13.17
CA SER A 3 5.02 12.34 -13.33
C SER A 3 4.73 12.02 -14.78
N LYS A 4 4.56 13.05 -15.58
CA LYS A 4 4.32 12.86 -16.97
C LYS A 4 5.53 12.26 -17.66
N GLU A 5 6.71 12.73 -17.31
CA GLU A 5 7.95 12.24 -17.89
C GLU A 5 8.17 10.77 -17.56
N TYR A 6 7.72 10.33 -16.41
CA TYR A 6 7.91 8.96 -15.98
C TYR A 6 6.69 8.09 -16.23
N GLY A 7 5.66 8.65 -16.85
CA GLY A 7 4.46 7.91 -17.14
C GLY A 7 3.61 7.57 -15.94
N MET A 8 3.87 8.22 -14.81
CA MET A 8 3.13 7.96 -13.59
C MET A 8 2.22 9.16 -13.30
N ASN A 9 0.93 8.90 -13.04
CA ASN A 9 0.04 9.98 -12.70
C ASN A 9 0.04 10.21 -11.19
N PHE A 10 -0.62 11.31 -10.78
CA PHE A 10 -0.63 11.71 -9.39
C PHE A 10 -1.24 10.65 -8.47
N ARG A 11 -2.31 9.99 -8.93
CA ARG A 11 -2.96 8.96 -8.13
C ARG A 11 -2.03 7.79 -7.85
N ASP A 12 -1.30 7.36 -8.88
CA ASP A 12 -0.37 6.25 -8.71
C ASP A 12 0.73 6.61 -7.74
N TYR A 13 1.20 7.84 -7.82
CA TYR A 13 2.23 8.31 -6.91
C TYR A 13 1.75 8.29 -5.46
N ILE A 14 0.55 8.85 -5.23
CA ILE A 14 -0.03 8.85 -3.89
C ILE A 14 -0.27 7.44 -3.39
N GLY A 15 -0.77 6.57 -4.27
CA GLY A 15 -0.98 5.17 -3.91
C GLY A 15 0.30 4.48 -3.47
N SER A 16 1.38 4.75 -4.17
CA SER A 16 2.68 4.18 -3.80
C SER A 16 3.13 4.67 -2.44
N LEU A 17 2.94 5.95 -2.15
CA LEU A 17 3.30 6.51 -0.84
C LEU A 17 2.48 5.85 0.27
N ARG A 18 1.20 5.61 0.02
CA ARG A 18 0.35 4.97 1.01
C ARG A 18 0.80 3.53 1.25
N ILE A 19 1.22 2.84 0.20
CA ILE A 19 1.71 1.47 0.36
C ILE A 19 3.02 1.46 1.14
N GLU A 20 3.90 2.43 0.92
CA GLU A 20 5.12 2.51 1.71
C GLU A 20 4.80 2.74 3.19
N ALA A 21 3.84 3.60 3.48
CA ALA A 21 3.41 3.81 4.85
C ALA A 21 2.83 2.52 5.44
N ALA A 22 2.08 1.77 4.63
CA ALA A 22 1.49 0.52 5.08
C ALA A 22 2.56 -0.50 5.44
N THR A 23 3.61 -0.63 4.63
CA THR A 23 4.66 -1.59 4.92
C THR A 23 5.39 -1.23 6.21
N LYS A 24 5.62 0.05 6.44
CA LYS A 24 6.23 0.50 7.70
C LYS A 24 5.35 0.16 8.88
N TYR A 25 4.06 0.42 8.76
CA TYR A 25 3.11 0.13 9.82
C TYR A 25 3.06 -1.37 10.11
N MET A 26 3.04 -2.18 9.06
CA MET A 26 3.01 -3.63 9.22
C MET A 26 4.24 -4.15 9.96
N LYS A 27 5.40 -3.58 9.68
CA LYS A 27 6.63 -3.98 10.36
C LYS A 27 6.61 -3.59 11.83
N ALA A 28 6.06 -2.43 12.13
CA ALA A 28 5.97 -1.95 13.50
C ALA A 28 4.88 -2.66 14.29
N HIS A 29 3.84 -3.14 13.61
CA HIS A 29 2.69 -3.77 14.24
C HIS A 29 2.37 -5.09 13.55
N PRO A 30 3.17 -6.13 13.79
CA PRO A 30 3.01 -7.40 13.05
C PRO A 30 1.69 -8.11 13.29
N THR A 31 0.99 -7.77 14.37
CA THR A 31 -0.30 -8.39 14.66
C THR A 31 -1.49 -7.55 14.19
N ALA A 32 -1.24 -6.42 13.55
CA ALA A 32 -2.33 -5.57 13.07
C ALA A 32 -3.10 -6.28 11.95
N THR A 33 -4.42 -6.07 11.92
CA THR A 33 -5.23 -6.63 10.87
C THR A 33 -5.04 -5.84 9.59
N GLN A 34 -5.42 -6.44 8.46
CA GLN A 34 -5.34 -5.74 7.18
C GLN A 34 -6.23 -4.51 7.16
N THR A 35 -7.38 -4.59 7.80
CA THR A 35 -8.28 -3.44 7.90
C THR A 35 -7.60 -2.29 8.65
N GLU A 36 -6.96 -2.61 9.75
CA GLU A 36 -6.25 -1.61 10.53
C GLU A 36 -5.13 -0.97 9.72
N VAL A 37 -4.33 -1.80 9.07
CA VAL A 37 -3.23 -1.29 8.23
C VAL A 37 -3.77 -0.40 7.11
N ALA A 38 -4.87 -0.81 6.48
CA ALA A 38 -5.45 -0.04 5.40
C ALA A 38 -5.87 1.34 5.86
N ILE A 39 -6.57 1.41 6.98
CA ILE A 39 -7.08 2.66 7.50
C ILE A 39 -5.94 3.57 7.94
N GLU A 40 -4.96 3.02 8.63
CA GLU A 40 -3.81 3.81 9.08
C GLU A 40 -2.96 4.32 7.92
N SER A 41 -3.03 3.64 6.79
CA SER A 41 -2.28 4.05 5.61
C SER A 41 -3.04 4.99 4.69
N GLY A 42 -4.28 5.33 5.03
CA GLY A 42 -5.06 6.27 4.26
C GLY A 42 -5.96 5.66 3.21
N PHE A 43 -6.18 4.35 3.27
CA PHE A 43 -7.12 3.70 2.35
C PHE A 43 -8.52 3.68 2.95
N SER A 44 -9.53 3.64 2.07
CA SER A 44 -10.91 3.65 2.52
C SER A 44 -11.39 2.28 2.98
N SER A 45 -10.73 1.22 2.55
CA SER A 45 -11.12 -0.14 2.91
C SER A 45 -9.95 -1.09 2.73
N ALA A 46 -10.08 -2.27 3.31
CA ALA A 46 -9.06 -3.31 3.14
C ALA A 46 -9.00 -3.79 1.70
N SER A 47 -10.13 -3.81 1.01
CA SER A 47 -10.16 -4.20 -0.40
C SER A 47 -9.33 -3.25 -1.26
N ALA A 48 -9.50 -1.95 -1.05
CA ALA A 48 -8.74 -0.96 -1.79
C ALA A 48 -7.24 -1.09 -1.49
N PHE A 49 -6.91 -1.31 -0.22
CA PHE A 49 -5.54 -1.51 0.19
C PHE A 49 -4.91 -2.74 -0.48
N ASN A 50 -5.62 -3.87 -0.44
CA ASN A 50 -5.12 -5.09 -1.05
C ASN A 50 -4.87 -4.92 -2.54
N LYS A 51 -5.81 -4.31 -3.22
CA LYS A 51 -5.70 -4.12 -4.66
C LYS A 51 -4.47 -3.27 -5.00
N LYS A 52 -4.30 -2.16 -4.30
CA LYS A 52 -3.17 -1.28 -4.56
C LYS A 52 -1.86 -1.92 -4.15
N PHE A 53 -1.86 -2.66 -3.05
CA PHE A 53 -0.65 -3.34 -2.59
C PHE A 53 -0.15 -4.30 -3.66
N ARG A 54 -1.05 -5.08 -4.24
CA ARG A 54 -0.66 -6.03 -5.28
C ARG A 54 -0.12 -5.33 -6.52
N GLN A 55 -0.66 -4.17 -6.84
CA GLN A 55 -0.16 -3.40 -7.97
C GLN A 55 1.25 -2.88 -7.72
N VAL A 56 1.53 -2.45 -6.52
CA VAL A 56 2.81 -1.84 -6.19
C VAL A 56 3.87 -2.88 -5.87
N LYS A 57 3.52 -3.88 -5.06
CA LYS A 57 4.49 -4.88 -4.60
C LYS A 57 4.48 -6.17 -5.41
N GLY A 58 3.47 -6.39 -6.22
CA GLY A 58 3.38 -7.61 -7.03
C GLY A 58 2.90 -8.82 -6.27
N THR A 59 2.52 -8.67 -5.01
CA THR A 59 2.04 -9.77 -4.19
C THR A 59 1.05 -9.22 -3.18
N SER A 60 0.28 -10.11 -2.53
CA SER A 60 -0.68 -9.67 -1.52
C SER A 60 0.04 -9.24 -0.25
N PRO A 61 -0.60 -8.40 0.57
CA PRO A 61 0.01 -7.98 1.83
C PRO A 61 0.35 -9.15 2.74
N ARG A 62 -0.52 -10.15 2.76
CA ARG A 62 -0.32 -11.32 3.58
C ARG A 62 0.91 -12.10 3.12
N GLN A 63 1.02 -12.30 1.82
CA GLN A 63 2.15 -13.03 1.25
C GLN A 63 3.46 -12.28 1.49
N TRP A 64 3.42 -10.97 1.33
CA TRP A 64 4.57 -10.14 1.56
C TRP A 64 5.04 -10.22 3.01
N GLN A 65 4.09 -10.25 3.94
CA GLN A 65 4.40 -10.27 5.36
C GLN A 65 5.02 -11.61 5.79
N ILE A 66 4.58 -12.69 5.16
CA ILE A 66 5.09 -14.02 5.47
C ILE A 66 6.51 -14.22 4.93
N SER A 67 6.76 -13.71 3.75
CA SER A 67 8.09 -13.86 3.15
C SER A 67 9.09 -12.85 3.70
#